data_3b73b759b38a30e45f71680ef6679f3d
#
_entry.id   3b73b759b38a30e45f71680ef6679f3d
#
_cell.length_a   1.000
_cell.length_b   1.000
_cell.length_c   1.000
_cell.angle_alpha   90.00
_cell.angle_beta   90.00
_cell.angle_gamma   90.00
#
_symmetry.space_group_name_H-M   'P 1'
#
loop_
_entity.id
_entity.type
_entity.pdbx_description
1 polymer ?
#
loop_
_entity_poly.entity_id
_entity_poly.type
_entity_poly.pdbx_seq_one_letter_code
_entity_poly.pdbx_strand_id
1 'polypeptide(L)'
;MQLAIIGGFSVSIILWLSVTFHVHPYFLGSDLAFAASWLALFFLWRTHARAGSRGRRSLIGEVIPDLSDRREVIGILGVAAGAVIASLAGGSFRPKQKAGAAIVKLADFPVGSTMPFTANDGNPAILFRTNAGVFAYSAICTHQGCTVAYDALSHSMNCPCHGAKFDATSGNVLAGPAPIPLPKISVKISGANIVQI
;
A
#
# COMPACT_ATOMS: atom_id res chain seq x y z
N MET A 1 -26.70 -14.24 12.13
CA MET A 1 -25.82 -14.31 10.95
C MET A 1 -25.72 -12.97 10.22
N GLN A 2 -26.83 -12.27 9.87
CA GLN A 2 -26.79 -10.94 9.22
C GLN A 2 -25.93 -9.91 9.96
N LEU A 3 -26.14 -9.76 11.25
CA LEU A 3 -25.38 -8.78 12.07
C LEU A 3 -23.88 -9.08 12.09
N ALA A 4 -23.49 -10.35 12.10
CA ALA A 4 -22.07 -10.75 12.04
C ALA A 4 -21.42 -10.40 10.69
N ILE A 5 -22.13 -10.60 9.57
CA ILE A 5 -21.66 -10.27 8.23
C ILE A 5 -21.51 -8.75 8.07
N ILE A 6 -22.54 -7.98 8.49
CA ILE A 6 -22.48 -6.52 8.45
C ILE A 6 -21.36 -5.99 9.36
N GLY A 7 -21.23 -6.55 10.57
CA GLY A 7 -20.16 -6.17 11.50
C GLY A 7 -18.76 -6.45 10.92
N GLY A 8 -18.54 -7.64 10.38
CA GLY A 8 -17.26 -8.00 9.77
C GLY A 8 -16.88 -7.13 8.57
N PHE A 9 -17.87 -6.84 7.70
CA PHE A 9 -17.68 -5.91 6.58
C PHE A 9 -17.30 -4.51 7.06
N SER A 10 -18.05 -3.98 8.04
CA SER A 10 -17.79 -2.64 8.60
C SER A 10 -16.40 -2.53 9.23
N VAL A 11 -15.98 -3.53 10.01
CA VAL A 11 -14.63 -3.58 10.60
C VAL A 11 -13.55 -3.62 9.52
N SER A 12 -13.73 -4.44 8.47
CA SER A 12 -12.76 -4.51 7.36
C SER A 12 -12.63 -3.17 6.63
N ILE A 13 -13.73 -2.45 6.41
CA ILE A 13 -13.69 -1.12 5.78
C ILE A 13 -13.03 -0.08 6.69
N ILE A 14 -13.32 -0.08 8.00
CA ILE A 14 -12.70 0.84 8.96
C ILE A 14 -11.19 0.59 9.02
N LEU A 15 -10.76 -0.66 9.10
CA LEU A 15 -9.33 -1.03 9.09
C LEU A 15 -8.67 -0.63 7.78
N TRP A 16 -9.30 -0.89 6.65
CA TRP A 16 -8.78 -0.46 5.35
C TRP A 16 -8.63 1.06 5.26
N LEU A 17 -9.62 1.83 5.68
CA LEU A 17 -9.54 3.29 5.70
C LEU A 17 -8.41 3.77 6.63
N SER A 18 -8.30 3.22 7.84
CA SER A 18 -7.27 3.64 8.79
C SER A 18 -5.85 3.34 8.31
N VAL A 19 -5.62 2.20 7.66
CA VAL A 19 -4.31 1.82 7.11
C VAL A 19 -4.00 2.60 5.83
N THR A 20 -5.00 2.82 4.96
CA THR A 20 -4.83 3.51 3.67
C THR A 20 -4.33 4.94 3.84
N PHE A 21 -4.73 5.64 4.89
CA PHE A 21 -4.27 7.01 5.15
C PHE A 21 -2.90 7.10 5.83
N HIS A 22 -2.40 6.03 6.42
CA HIS A 22 -1.13 6.01 7.16
C HIS A 22 0.02 5.32 6.42
N VAL A 23 -0.27 4.49 5.43
CA VAL A 23 0.74 3.68 4.73
C VAL A 23 0.73 3.98 3.23
N HIS A 24 1.85 4.47 2.72
CA HIS A 24 2.07 4.60 1.28
C HIS A 24 2.91 3.42 0.76
N PRO A 25 2.56 2.80 -0.37
CA PRO A 25 1.50 3.12 -1.34
C PRO A 25 0.12 2.60 -0.91
N TYR A 26 -0.87 3.47 -1.15
CA TYR A 26 -2.26 3.32 -0.82
C TYR A 26 -2.88 2.07 -1.39
N PHE A 27 -2.96 0.95 -1.21
CA PHE A 27 -3.71 -0.18 -1.78
C PHE A 27 -3.13 -1.58 -1.52
N LEU A 28 -2.08 -1.73 -0.74
CA LEU A 28 -1.51 -3.04 -0.47
C LEU A 28 -2.03 -3.69 0.83
N GLY A 29 -3.13 -3.19 1.40
CA GLY A 29 -3.76 -3.80 2.56
C GLY A 29 -4.55 -5.07 2.17
N SER A 30 -4.33 -6.17 2.88
CA SER A 30 -5.12 -7.40 2.80
C SER A 30 -6.62 -7.19 3.08
N ASP A 31 -6.98 -6.04 3.65
CA ASP A 31 -8.32 -5.71 4.15
C ASP A 31 -9.38 -5.62 3.05
N LEU A 32 -8.99 -5.24 1.81
CA LEU A 32 -9.90 -5.27 0.65
C LEU A 32 -10.30 -6.72 0.30
N ALA A 33 -9.39 -7.67 0.41
CA ALA A 33 -9.70 -9.08 0.19
C ALA A 33 -10.70 -9.59 1.24
N PHE A 34 -10.55 -9.17 2.51
CA PHE A 34 -11.50 -9.51 3.57
C PHE A 34 -12.86 -8.84 3.35
N ALA A 35 -12.91 -7.57 2.95
CA ALA A 35 -14.15 -6.88 2.61
C ALA A 35 -14.89 -7.57 1.46
N ALA A 36 -14.18 -7.95 0.41
CA ALA A 36 -14.73 -8.72 -0.71
C ALA A 36 -15.28 -10.09 -0.27
N SER A 37 -14.57 -10.78 0.65
CA SER A 37 -15.01 -12.05 1.22
C SER A 37 -16.30 -11.92 2.02
N TRP A 38 -16.43 -10.86 2.83
CA TRP A 38 -17.65 -10.57 3.58
C TRP A 38 -18.83 -10.24 2.66
N LEU A 39 -18.58 -9.52 1.57
CA LEU A 39 -19.58 -9.20 0.57
C LEU A 39 -20.06 -10.48 -0.15
N ALA A 40 -19.15 -11.37 -0.52
CA ALA A 40 -19.48 -12.67 -1.10
C ALA A 40 -20.33 -13.53 -0.14
N LEU A 41 -19.97 -13.58 1.15
CA LEU A 41 -20.76 -14.26 2.18
C LEU A 41 -22.15 -13.67 2.35
N PHE A 42 -22.28 -12.34 2.25
CA PHE A 42 -23.59 -11.68 2.29
C PHE A 42 -24.50 -12.10 1.13
N PHE A 43 -23.96 -12.14 -0.09
CA PHE A 43 -24.73 -12.58 -1.26
C PHE A 43 -25.09 -14.05 -1.18
N LEU A 44 -24.16 -14.92 -0.79
CA LEU A 44 -24.43 -16.35 -0.57
C LEU A 44 -25.53 -16.55 0.49
N TRP A 45 -25.44 -15.84 1.62
CA TRP A 45 -26.46 -15.92 2.65
C TRP A 45 -27.83 -15.44 2.15
N ARG A 46 -27.87 -14.35 1.34
CA ARG A 46 -29.12 -13.79 0.79
C ARG A 46 -29.77 -14.76 -0.19
N THR A 47 -29.02 -15.47 -0.99
CA THR A 47 -29.52 -16.50 -1.90
C THR A 47 -30.08 -17.70 -1.13
N HIS A 48 -29.37 -18.17 -0.10
CA HIS A 48 -29.87 -19.25 0.77
C HIS A 48 -31.11 -18.86 1.58
N ALA A 49 -31.19 -17.62 2.07
CA ALA A 49 -32.37 -17.14 2.79
C ALA A 49 -33.60 -17.07 1.91
N ARG A 50 -33.46 -16.78 0.62
CA ARG A 50 -34.56 -16.77 -0.36
C ARG A 50 -34.96 -18.19 -0.79
N ALA A 51 -34.01 -19.12 -0.87
CA ALA A 51 -34.29 -20.54 -1.18
C ALA A 51 -35.02 -21.25 -0.04
N GLY A 52 -34.71 -20.94 1.22
CA GLY A 52 -35.31 -21.53 2.41
C GLY A 52 -36.82 -21.21 2.59
N SER A 53 -37.36 -20.22 1.88
CA SER A 53 -38.77 -19.88 1.88
C SER A 53 -39.62 -20.72 0.91
N ARG A 54 -38.97 -21.56 0.09
CA ARG A 54 -39.64 -22.41 -0.94
C ARG A 54 -39.58 -23.91 -0.67
N GLY A 55 -39.77 -24.33 0.57
CA GLY A 55 -40.05 -25.73 0.87
C GLY A 55 -38.82 -26.55 1.29
N ARG A 56 -38.99 -27.07 2.48
CA ARG A 56 -38.17 -28.10 3.15
C ARG A 56 -37.97 -29.33 2.24
N ARG A 57 -36.83 -29.40 1.53
CA ARG A 57 -36.34 -30.65 0.93
C ARG A 57 -34.82 -30.79 1.05
N SER A 58 -34.42 -31.91 1.69
CA SER A 58 -33.15 -32.59 1.67
C SER A 58 -31.87 -31.84 2.10
N LEU A 59 -31.35 -32.23 3.26
CA LEU A 59 -30.20 -31.64 3.96
C LEU A 59 -28.81 -32.12 3.48
N ILE A 60 -28.63 -32.79 2.35
CA ILE A 60 -27.32 -33.37 1.98
C ILE A 60 -26.91 -33.14 0.50
N GLY A 61 -27.67 -32.40 -0.29
CA GLY A 61 -27.44 -32.33 -1.73
C GLY A 61 -27.02 -30.99 -2.34
N GLU A 62 -26.98 -29.91 -1.61
CA GLU A 62 -26.94 -28.59 -2.27
C GLU A 62 -26.05 -27.56 -1.53
N VAL A 63 -24.74 -27.80 -1.58
CA VAL A 63 -23.74 -26.79 -1.21
C VAL A 63 -23.24 -26.02 -2.45
N ILE A 64 -23.67 -26.41 -3.64
CA ILE A 64 -23.34 -25.71 -4.89
C ILE A 64 -24.53 -24.82 -5.25
N PRO A 65 -24.36 -23.47 -5.34
CA PRO A 65 -25.40 -22.59 -5.84
C PRO A 65 -25.81 -23.09 -7.25
N ASP A 66 -27.11 -23.19 -7.50
CA ASP A 66 -27.60 -23.49 -8.84
C ASP A 66 -27.18 -22.36 -9.79
N LEU A 67 -26.09 -22.63 -10.51
CA LEU A 67 -25.51 -21.72 -11.51
C LEU A 67 -26.41 -21.59 -12.76
N SER A 68 -27.62 -22.16 -12.73
CA SER A 68 -28.60 -22.07 -13.83
C SER A 68 -29.20 -20.66 -13.97
N ASP A 69 -29.17 -19.84 -12.92
CA ASP A 69 -29.60 -18.44 -13.03
C ASP A 69 -28.46 -17.56 -13.57
N ARG A 70 -28.42 -17.45 -14.90
CA ARG A 70 -27.41 -16.65 -15.63
C ARG A 70 -27.26 -15.23 -15.10
N ARG A 71 -28.28 -14.64 -14.52
CA ARG A 71 -28.25 -13.27 -13.99
C ARG A 71 -27.41 -13.16 -12.71
N GLU A 72 -27.49 -14.16 -11.82
CA GLU A 72 -26.68 -14.18 -10.60
C GLU A 72 -25.20 -14.42 -10.91
N VAL A 73 -24.90 -15.33 -11.83
CA VAL A 73 -23.53 -15.62 -12.28
C VAL A 73 -22.90 -14.38 -12.96
N ILE A 74 -23.63 -13.70 -13.84
CA ILE A 74 -23.16 -12.48 -14.50
C ILE A 74 -22.91 -11.39 -13.46
N GLY A 75 -23.76 -11.26 -12.43
CA GLY A 75 -23.58 -10.31 -11.35
C GLY A 75 -22.30 -10.56 -10.54
N ILE A 76 -22.03 -11.81 -10.17
CA ILE A 76 -20.82 -12.19 -9.42
C ILE A 76 -19.55 -11.96 -10.26
N LEU A 77 -19.57 -12.38 -11.53
CA LEU A 77 -18.45 -12.18 -12.46
C LEU A 77 -18.21 -10.69 -12.74
N GLY A 78 -19.27 -9.89 -12.85
CA GLY A 78 -19.18 -8.44 -13.03
C GLY A 78 -18.51 -7.73 -11.85
N VAL A 79 -18.87 -8.10 -10.61
CA VAL A 79 -18.24 -7.56 -9.40
C VAL A 79 -16.78 -8.00 -9.28
N ALA A 80 -16.48 -9.26 -9.56
CA ALA A 80 -15.11 -9.78 -9.53
C ALA A 80 -14.23 -9.11 -10.59
N ALA A 81 -14.72 -8.97 -11.83
CA ALA A 81 -14.02 -8.27 -12.90
C ALA A 81 -13.82 -6.78 -12.57
N GLY A 82 -14.82 -6.11 -12.03
CA GLY A 82 -14.72 -4.72 -11.58
C GLY A 82 -13.67 -4.52 -10.50
N ALA A 83 -13.59 -5.42 -9.52
CA ALA A 83 -12.57 -5.38 -8.47
C ALA A 83 -11.15 -5.58 -9.03
N VAL A 84 -10.97 -6.50 -9.97
CA VAL A 84 -9.68 -6.72 -10.65
C VAL A 84 -9.28 -5.49 -11.47
N ILE A 85 -10.19 -4.92 -12.25
CA ILE A 85 -9.94 -3.72 -13.06
C ILE A 85 -9.58 -2.53 -12.15
N ALA A 86 -10.31 -2.32 -11.05
CA ALA A 86 -10.02 -1.26 -10.09
C ALA A 86 -8.64 -1.43 -9.43
N SER A 87 -8.25 -2.67 -9.11
CA SER A 87 -6.93 -2.98 -8.55
C SER A 87 -5.80 -2.74 -9.55
N LEU A 88 -6.00 -3.10 -10.82
CA LEU A 88 -5.03 -2.86 -11.89
C LEU A 88 -4.93 -1.37 -12.25
N ALA A 89 -6.04 -0.66 -12.29
CA ALA A 89 -6.08 0.77 -12.56
C ALA A 89 -5.44 1.59 -11.42
N GLY A 90 -5.71 1.24 -10.15
CA GLY A 90 -5.13 1.92 -8.99
C GLY A 90 -3.60 1.88 -8.94
N GLY A 91 -2.97 0.79 -9.41
CA GLY A 91 -1.52 0.66 -9.50
C GLY A 91 -0.88 1.56 -10.57
N SER A 92 -1.67 2.03 -11.56
CA SER A 92 -1.16 2.79 -12.71
C SER A 92 -1.13 4.31 -12.49
N PHE A 93 -1.76 4.83 -11.44
CA PHE A 93 -1.89 6.26 -11.18
C PHE A 93 -0.82 6.85 -10.24
N ARG A 94 0.39 6.29 -10.21
CA ARG A 94 1.49 6.96 -9.50
C ARG A 94 1.98 8.13 -10.38
N PRO A 95 1.90 9.39 -9.88
CA PRO A 95 2.43 10.52 -10.62
C PRO A 95 3.96 10.36 -10.73
N LYS A 96 4.44 10.05 -11.92
CA LYS A 96 5.87 10.06 -12.22
C LYS A 96 6.33 11.51 -12.29
N GLN A 97 7.28 11.89 -11.47
CA GLN A 97 7.93 13.18 -11.62
C GLN A 97 8.78 13.19 -12.90
N LYS A 98 8.80 14.33 -13.59
CA LYS A 98 9.67 14.49 -14.76
C LYS A 98 11.13 14.44 -14.33
N ALA A 99 11.95 13.64 -15.03
CA ALA A 99 13.38 13.61 -14.80
C ALA A 99 13.96 15.04 -14.85
N GLY A 100 14.78 15.39 -13.86
CA GLY A 100 15.35 16.73 -13.74
C GLY A 100 14.44 17.78 -13.09
N ALA A 101 13.22 17.41 -12.64
CA ALA A 101 12.40 18.28 -11.82
C ALA A 101 13.12 18.63 -10.50
N ALA A 102 12.99 19.88 -10.07
CA ALA A 102 13.56 20.32 -8.80
C ALA A 102 12.85 19.61 -7.63
N ILE A 103 13.62 18.96 -6.77
CA ILE A 103 13.12 18.39 -5.52
C ILE A 103 12.88 19.53 -4.52
N VAL A 104 13.89 20.40 -4.34
CA VAL A 104 13.87 21.53 -3.43
C VAL A 104 14.91 22.57 -3.88
N LYS A 105 14.69 23.84 -3.54
CA LYS A 105 15.71 24.88 -3.73
C LYS A 105 16.82 24.71 -2.70
N LEU A 106 18.05 24.90 -3.13
CA LEU A 106 19.24 24.77 -2.28
C LEU A 106 19.22 25.74 -1.09
N ALA A 107 18.65 26.94 -1.29
CA ALA A 107 18.51 27.95 -0.24
C ALA A 107 17.55 27.53 0.88
N ASP A 108 16.52 26.76 0.53
CA ASP A 108 15.47 26.31 1.47
C ASP A 108 15.84 24.99 2.18
N PHE A 109 17.00 24.42 1.86
CA PHE A 109 17.46 23.15 2.39
C PHE A 109 18.90 23.25 2.95
N PRO A 110 19.06 23.78 4.18
CA PRO A 110 20.37 24.00 4.78
C PRO A 110 21.12 22.70 5.08
N VAL A 111 22.46 22.81 5.30
CA VAL A 111 23.29 21.68 5.72
C VAL A 111 22.76 21.10 7.04
N GLY A 112 22.69 19.77 7.13
CA GLY A 112 22.10 19.03 8.24
C GLY A 112 20.60 18.75 8.08
N SER A 113 19.98 19.26 7.02
CA SER A 113 18.55 19.02 6.76
C SER A 113 18.30 17.64 6.14
N THR A 114 17.14 17.12 6.47
CA THR A 114 16.58 15.87 5.91
C THR A 114 15.11 16.11 5.56
N MET A 115 14.67 15.63 4.40
CA MET A 115 13.27 15.72 4.00
C MET A 115 12.81 14.52 3.18
N PRO A 116 11.55 14.06 3.34
CA PRO A 116 10.96 13.11 2.42
C PRO A 116 10.63 13.79 1.09
N PHE A 117 10.73 13.04 -0.01
CA PHE A 117 10.28 13.46 -1.33
C PHE A 117 9.76 12.28 -2.14
N THR A 118 9.13 12.54 -3.27
CA THR A 118 8.71 11.50 -4.20
C THR A 118 9.75 11.41 -5.33
N ALA A 119 10.33 10.23 -5.51
CA ALA A 119 11.30 9.98 -6.57
C ALA A 119 10.62 9.94 -7.96
N ASN A 120 11.41 9.99 -9.03
CA ASN A 120 10.91 10.03 -10.42
C ASN A 120 10.06 8.79 -10.79
N ASP A 121 10.26 7.68 -10.10
CA ASP A 121 9.47 6.44 -10.25
C ASP A 121 8.16 6.46 -9.46
N GLY A 122 7.86 7.56 -8.74
CA GLY A 122 6.68 7.72 -7.90
C GLY A 122 6.81 7.08 -6.50
N ASN A 123 7.97 6.54 -6.14
CA ASN A 123 8.18 5.94 -4.83
C ASN A 123 8.66 6.98 -3.79
N PRO A 124 8.35 6.77 -2.49
CA PRO A 124 8.86 7.62 -1.44
C PRO A 124 10.39 7.47 -1.29
N ALA A 125 11.03 8.59 -1.00
CA ALA A 125 12.46 8.70 -0.82
C ALA A 125 12.80 9.72 0.27
N ILE A 126 14.01 9.68 0.79
CA ILE A 126 14.52 10.62 1.78
C ILE A 126 15.77 11.29 1.24
N LEU A 127 15.76 12.61 1.22
CA LEU A 127 16.88 13.47 0.83
C LEU A 127 17.62 13.96 2.08
N PHE A 128 18.95 13.93 2.01
CA PHE A 128 19.85 14.40 3.05
C PHE A 128 20.79 15.45 2.48
N ARG A 129 21.13 16.47 3.29
CA ARG A 129 22.18 17.43 2.99
C ARG A 129 23.22 17.44 4.09
N THR A 130 24.47 17.20 3.73
CA THR A 130 25.63 17.27 4.64
C THR A 130 26.66 18.24 4.10
N ASN A 131 27.72 18.49 4.86
CA ASN A 131 28.87 19.27 4.40
C ASN A 131 29.55 18.64 3.17
N ALA A 132 29.46 17.32 3.00
CA ALA A 132 30.01 16.58 1.85
C ALA A 132 29.12 16.68 0.59
N GLY A 133 27.89 17.21 0.70
CA GLY A 133 26.97 17.34 -0.42
C GLY A 133 25.57 16.82 -0.12
N VAL A 134 24.86 16.43 -1.18
CA VAL A 134 23.50 15.88 -1.11
C VAL A 134 23.47 14.42 -1.50
N PHE A 135 22.67 13.63 -0.81
CA PHE A 135 22.45 12.22 -1.15
C PHE A 135 21.01 11.82 -0.78
N ALA A 136 20.53 10.76 -1.39
CA ALA A 136 19.18 10.28 -1.16
C ALA A 136 19.10 8.75 -1.21
N TYR A 137 18.13 8.21 -0.46
CA TYR A 137 17.81 6.79 -0.44
C TYR A 137 16.33 6.57 -0.67
N SER A 138 15.99 5.44 -1.28
CA SER A 138 14.61 4.96 -1.29
C SER A 138 14.10 4.81 0.14
N ALA A 139 12.89 5.28 0.39
CA ALA A 139 12.23 5.06 1.67
C ALA A 139 11.43 3.74 1.69
N ILE A 140 11.65 2.85 0.72
CA ILE A 140 11.01 1.53 0.68
C ILE A 140 11.92 0.52 1.37
N CYS A 141 11.43 -0.04 2.49
CA CYS A 141 12.14 -1.07 3.25
C CYS A 141 12.39 -2.31 2.39
N THR A 142 13.63 -2.78 2.36
CA THR A 142 14.04 -3.93 1.55
C THR A 142 13.58 -5.28 2.11
N HIS A 143 12.95 -5.31 3.30
CA HIS A 143 12.32 -6.52 3.83
C HIS A 143 10.99 -6.84 3.14
N GLN A 144 9.98 -5.97 3.28
CA GLN A 144 8.62 -6.19 2.76
C GLN A 144 7.95 -4.91 2.23
N GLY A 145 8.74 -3.92 1.78
CA GLY A 145 8.20 -2.76 1.10
C GLY A 145 7.55 -1.67 1.97
N CYS A 146 7.59 -1.78 3.30
CA CYS A 146 7.07 -0.73 4.17
C CYS A 146 7.87 0.57 4.02
N THR A 147 7.24 1.72 4.21
CA THR A 147 7.93 3.00 4.19
C THR A 147 8.75 3.19 5.46
N VAL A 148 10.05 3.47 5.31
CA VAL A 148 10.94 3.84 6.41
C VAL A 148 10.85 5.34 6.69
N ALA A 149 11.09 5.73 7.95
CA ALA A 149 11.15 7.11 8.37
C ALA A 149 12.53 7.42 8.97
N TYR A 150 13.02 8.65 8.77
CA TYR A 150 14.25 9.12 9.39
C TYR A 150 13.98 9.49 10.85
N ASP A 151 14.85 9.00 11.72
CA ASP A 151 14.89 9.36 13.15
C ASP A 151 16.17 10.17 13.42
N ALA A 152 15.98 11.44 13.75
CA ALA A 152 17.08 12.38 14.00
C ALA A 152 17.85 12.05 15.29
N LEU A 153 17.23 11.39 16.27
CA LEU A 153 17.90 11.05 17.54
C LEU A 153 18.89 9.92 17.37
N SER A 154 18.52 8.91 16.60
CA SER A 154 19.39 7.74 16.34
C SER A 154 20.21 7.86 15.05
N HIS A 155 20.01 8.92 14.27
CA HIS A 155 20.61 9.11 12.94
C HIS A 155 20.40 7.90 12.02
N SER A 156 19.23 7.26 12.11
CA SER A 156 18.89 6.06 11.35
C SER A 156 17.57 6.20 10.62
N MET A 157 17.36 5.39 9.59
CA MET A 157 16.09 5.24 8.92
C MET A 157 15.41 3.96 9.45
N ASN A 158 14.27 4.11 10.11
CA ASN A 158 13.60 3.04 10.84
C ASN A 158 12.34 2.58 10.12
N CYS A 159 12.20 1.26 9.97
CA CYS A 159 11.00 0.63 9.41
C CYS A 159 10.03 0.28 10.55
N PRO A 160 8.82 0.86 10.55
CA PRO A 160 7.86 0.63 11.66
C PRO A 160 7.22 -0.77 11.63
N CYS A 161 7.28 -1.49 10.50
CA CYS A 161 6.57 -2.76 10.35
C CYS A 161 7.27 -3.91 11.14
N HIS A 162 8.58 -4.06 10.98
CA HIS A 162 9.31 -5.18 11.56
C HIS A 162 10.64 -4.75 12.21
N GLY A 163 10.81 -3.46 12.48
CA GLY A 163 11.94 -2.93 13.21
C GLY A 163 13.28 -2.94 12.46
N ALA A 164 13.29 -3.06 11.13
CA ALA A 164 14.52 -2.89 10.36
C ALA A 164 15.05 -1.47 10.52
N LYS A 165 16.36 -1.34 10.73
CA LYS A 165 17.06 -0.07 10.86
C LYS A 165 18.19 0.03 9.84
N PHE A 166 18.30 1.21 9.24
CA PHE A 166 19.30 1.50 8.22
C PHE A 166 20.08 2.75 8.61
N ASP A 167 21.35 2.76 8.31
CA ASP A 167 22.22 3.92 8.51
C ASP A 167 21.83 5.07 7.57
N ALA A 168 21.64 6.26 8.12
CA ALA A 168 21.17 7.41 7.35
C ALA A 168 22.20 7.94 6.35
N THR A 169 23.49 7.63 6.52
CA THR A 169 24.57 8.13 5.65
C THR A 169 24.94 7.16 4.53
N SER A 170 24.86 5.87 4.79
CA SER A 170 25.26 4.82 3.85
C SER A 170 24.10 4.00 3.29
N GLY A 171 22.91 4.05 3.93
CA GLY A 171 21.80 3.18 3.60
C GLY A 171 21.96 1.73 4.08
N ASN A 172 23.08 1.38 4.72
CA ASN A 172 23.37 0.02 5.15
C ASN A 172 22.43 -0.46 6.26
N VAL A 173 22.16 -1.76 6.29
CA VAL A 173 21.37 -2.38 7.34
C VAL A 173 22.15 -2.34 8.65
N LEU A 174 21.56 -1.75 9.69
CA LEU A 174 22.10 -1.74 11.05
C LEU A 174 21.48 -2.84 11.92
N ALA A 175 20.20 -3.12 11.72
CA ALA A 175 19.47 -4.13 12.50
C ALA A 175 18.19 -4.57 11.80
N GLY A 176 17.67 -5.72 12.24
CA GLY A 176 16.37 -6.24 11.83
C GLY A 176 16.41 -7.12 10.58
N PRO A 177 15.24 -7.48 10.02
CA PRO A 177 15.12 -8.54 9.03
C PRO A 177 15.41 -8.10 7.58
N ALA A 178 15.81 -6.85 7.32
CA ALA A 178 16.10 -6.38 5.97
C ALA A 178 17.34 -7.08 5.40
N PRO A 179 17.26 -7.70 4.20
CA PRO A 179 18.35 -8.51 3.66
C PRO A 179 19.46 -7.69 2.97
N ILE A 180 19.14 -6.47 2.54
CA ILE A 180 20.07 -5.61 1.77
C ILE A 180 19.90 -4.14 2.15
N PRO A 181 20.90 -3.28 1.87
CA PRO A 181 20.81 -1.83 2.06
C PRO A 181 19.63 -1.19 1.33
N LEU A 182 19.23 0.02 1.76
CA LEU A 182 18.30 0.84 1.01
C LEU A 182 18.94 1.29 -0.31
N PRO A 183 18.20 1.18 -1.43
CA PRO A 183 18.69 1.64 -2.73
C PRO A 183 19.02 3.14 -2.71
N LYS A 184 20.21 3.49 -3.19
CA LYS A 184 20.62 4.88 -3.36
C LYS A 184 19.91 5.49 -4.56
N ILE A 185 19.44 6.73 -4.40
CA ILE A 185 18.85 7.52 -5.47
C ILE A 185 19.85 8.59 -5.89
N SER A 186 20.14 8.66 -7.19
CA SER A 186 21.07 9.63 -7.73
C SER A 186 20.47 11.03 -7.70
N VAL A 187 21.07 11.93 -6.92
CA VAL A 187 20.69 13.33 -6.82
C VAL A 187 21.92 14.22 -6.98
N LYS A 188 21.72 15.44 -7.47
CA LYS A 188 22.80 16.44 -7.59
C LYS A 188 22.27 17.85 -7.36
N ILE A 189 23.20 18.75 -7.03
CA ILE A 189 22.95 20.19 -7.07
C ILE A 189 23.08 20.66 -8.52
N SER A 190 22.04 21.34 -9.02
CA SER A 190 21.98 21.90 -10.37
C SER A 190 21.50 23.36 -10.27
N GLY A 191 22.45 24.31 -10.38
CA GLY A 191 22.16 25.73 -10.14
C GLY A 191 21.67 25.97 -8.71
N ALA A 192 20.51 26.58 -8.58
CA ALA A 192 19.88 26.87 -7.30
C ALA A 192 19.00 25.72 -6.76
N ASN A 193 18.98 24.56 -7.40
CA ASN A 193 18.07 23.46 -7.05
C ASN A 193 18.84 22.16 -6.78
N ILE A 194 18.19 21.28 -6.00
CA ILE A 194 18.55 19.85 -5.90
C ILE A 194 17.62 19.08 -6.81
N VAL A 195 18.17 18.27 -7.71
CA VAL A 195 17.44 17.49 -8.72
C VAL A 195 17.81 16.02 -8.65
N GLN A 196 16.87 15.14 -9.02
CA GLN A 196 17.14 13.73 -9.28
C GLN A 196 17.62 13.55 -10.72
N ILE A 197 18.60 12.67 -10.93
CA ILE A 197 19.17 12.32 -12.23
C ILE A 197 18.87 10.89 -12.62
#